data_b4c3d3dec9d38e7d2b289ecd1ee06213
#
_entry.id   b4c3d3dec9d38e7d2b289ecd1ee06213
#
_cell.length_a   1.000
_cell.length_b   1.000
_cell.length_c   1.000
_cell.angle_alpha   90.00
_cell.angle_beta   90.00
_cell.angle_gamma   90.00
#
_symmetry.space_group_name_H-M   'P 1'
#
loop_
_entity.id
_entity.type
_entity.pdbx_description
1 polymer ?
#
loop_
_entity_poly.entity_id
_entity_poly.type
_entity_poly.pdbx_seq_one_letter_code
_entity_poly.pdbx_strand_id
1 'polypeptide(L)'
;LYRDDVYPLLRFNTHDMSAWRPGASSLGWNLQRIVGVLGRSDNMVKLRGINVYPLALAAILNERPEFAGEYICRATRDASGRDEMTVVVETRIGTNRDSATTDAFRTLL
;
A
#
# COMPACT_ATOMS: atom_id res chain seq x y z
N LEU A 1 -10.49 22.70 15.22
CA LEU A 1 -9.37 23.59 15.54
C LEU A 1 -8.93 24.27 14.26
N TYR A 2 -9.49 25.46 14.02
CA TYR A 2 -9.16 26.24 12.82
C TYR A 2 -8.09 27.26 13.24
N ARG A 3 -6.90 27.13 12.67
CA ARG A 3 -5.89 28.16 12.77
C ARG A 3 -5.92 28.91 11.44
N ASP A 4 -6.63 30.01 11.43
CA ASP A 4 -6.82 30.87 10.25
C ASP A 4 -5.57 31.69 9.93
N ASP A 5 -4.64 31.73 10.88
CA ASP A 5 -3.49 32.62 10.90
C ASP A 5 -2.30 32.11 10.05
N VAL A 6 -2.28 30.81 9.66
CA VAL A 6 -1.12 30.24 8.96
C VAL A 6 -1.50 29.53 7.67
N TYR A 7 -2.43 28.56 7.70
CA TYR A 7 -2.83 27.78 6.52
C TYR A 7 -4.21 27.13 6.74
N PRO A 8 -5.29 27.69 6.21
CA PRO A 8 -6.63 27.12 6.35
C PRO A 8 -6.74 25.83 5.51
N LEU A 9 -6.73 24.68 6.15
CA LEU A 9 -6.90 23.38 5.50
C LEU A 9 -8.39 23.04 5.37
N LEU A 10 -9.12 23.83 4.56
CA LEU A 10 -10.50 23.55 4.25
C LEU A 10 -10.60 22.62 3.05
N ARG A 11 -11.28 21.47 3.23
CA ARG A 11 -11.51 20.48 2.17
C ARG A 11 -10.22 20.02 1.46
N PHE A 12 -9.17 19.88 2.24
CA PHE A 12 -7.89 19.39 1.75
C PHE A 12 -8.03 17.94 1.27
N ASN A 13 -7.68 17.68 0.02
CA ASN A 13 -7.63 16.32 -0.50
C ASN A 13 -6.33 15.66 -0.08
N THR A 14 -6.40 14.70 0.83
CA THR A 14 -5.24 13.95 1.31
C THR A 14 -4.83 12.82 0.37
N HIS A 15 -5.66 12.50 -0.62
CA HIS A 15 -5.54 11.33 -1.48
C HIS A 15 -5.63 9.98 -0.74
N ASP A 16 -6.04 9.98 0.51
CA ASP A 16 -6.27 8.77 1.27
C ASP A 16 -7.60 8.11 0.86
N MET A 17 -7.56 6.80 0.76
CA MET A 17 -8.74 5.97 0.52
C MET A 17 -9.25 5.39 1.83
N SER A 18 -10.55 5.43 2.02
CA SER A 18 -11.21 4.87 3.19
C SER A 18 -12.60 4.34 2.83
N ALA A 19 -13.22 3.63 3.75
CA ALA A 19 -14.60 3.19 3.65
C ALA A 19 -15.40 3.59 4.88
N TRP A 20 -16.70 3.78 4.71
CA TRP A 20 -17.60 4.05 5.83
C TRP A 20 -17.76 2.81 6.69
N ARG A 21 -17.63 2.98 8.00
CA ARG A 21 -17.91 1.93 8.97
C ARG A 21 -19.37 1.98 9.35
N PRO A 22 -20.18 0.94 9.08
CA PRO A 22 -21.57 0.92 9.49
C PRO A 22 -21.72 0.77 11.02
N GLY A 23 -22.91 1.09 11.50
CA GLY A 23 -23.29 0.94 12.92
C GLY A 23 -23.00 2.16 13.79
N ALA A 24 -23.55 2.17 14.98
CA ALA A 24 -23.40 3.23 15.95
C ALA A 24 -22.01 3.26 16.59
N SER A 25 -21.59 4.43 17.07
CA SER A 25 -20.39 4.57 17.87
C SER A 25 -20.59 3.98 19.26
N SER A 26 -19.61 3.22 19.76
CA SER A 26 -19.59 2.76 21.16
C SER A 26 -19.52 3.90 22.18
N LEU A 27 -19.15 5.09 21.74
CA LEU A 27 -19.09 6.31 22.55
C LEU A 27 -20.39 7.11 22.51
N GLY A 28 -21.45 6.61 21.86
CA GLY A 28 -22.73 7.30 21.73
C GLY A 28 -22.72 8.52 20.79
N TRP A 29 -21.66 8.72 20.03
CA TRP A 29 -21.57 9.84 19.11
C TRP A 29 -22.34 9.56 17.82
N ASN A 30 -23.13 10.52 17.37
CA ASN A 30 -23.89 10.44 16.12
C ASN A 30 -23.05 10.98 14.93
N LEU A 31 -21.79 10.57 14.84
CA LEU A 31 -20.90 10.93 13.75
C LEU A 31 -20.65 9.72 12.85
N GLN A 32 -20.55 9.99 11.55
CA GLN A 32 -20.10 8.98 10.61
C GLN A 32 -18.65 8.58 10.91
N ARG A 33 -18.36 7.29 10.80
CA ARG A 33 -17.05 6.72 11.10
C ARG A 33 -16.45 6.11 9.85
N ILE A 34 -15.14 6.13 9.79
CA ILE A 34 -14.37 5.44 8.74
C ILE A 34 -13.64 4.23 9.35
N VAL A 35 -13.32 3.24 8.53
CA VAL A 35 -12.57 2.04 8.96
C VAL A 35 -11.10 2.32 9.23
N GLY A 36 -10.61 3.51 8.89
CA GLY A 36 -9.22 3.90 8.89
C GLY A 36 -8.74 4.18 7.47
N VAL A 37 -7.47 4.46 7.30
CA VAL A 37 -6.85 4.64 5.98
C VAL A 37 -6.58 3.26 5.38
N LEU A 38 -7.17 2.98 4.22
CA LEU A 38 -7.02 1.71 3.48
C LEU A 38 -5.85 1.79 2.48
N GLY A 39 -5.43 2.99 2.13
CA GLY A 39 -4.35 3.23 1.18
C GLY A 39 -4.42 4.64 0.63
N ARG A 40 -3.61 4.90 -0.40
CA ARG A 40 -3.57 6.19 -1.09
C ARG A 40 -3.94 6.02 -2.57
N SER A 41 -4.73 6.96 -3.09
CA SER A 41 -5.14 6.94 -4.51
C SER A 41 -4.03 7.45 -5.46
N ASP A 42 -3.05 8.18 -4.93
CA ASP A 42 -1.92 8.72 -5.69
C ASP A 42 -0.72 7.75 -5.79
N ASN A 43 -0.72 6.63 -5.06
CA ASN A 43 0.31 5.59 -5.12
C ASN A 43 0.05 4.54 -6.21
N MET A 44 -0.89 4.79 -7.11
CA MET A 44 -1.15 3.91 -8.24
C MET A 44 -0.04 4.05 -9.29
N VAL A 45 0.50 2.92 -9.73
CA VAL A 45 1.45 2.84 -10.85
C VAL A 45 0.74 2.19 -12.03
N LYS A 46 0.75 2.84 -13.18
CA LYS A 46 0.24 2.24 -14.41
C LYS A 46 1.35 1.42 -15.07
N LEU A 47 1.20 0.11 -15.06
CA LEU A 47 2.18 -0.83 -15.59
C LEU A 47 1.55 -1.58 -16.79
N ARG A 48 2.10 -1.40 -17.99
CA ARG A 48 1.59 -2.05 -19.21
C ARG A 48 0.08 -1.89 -19.42
N GLY A 49 -0.47 -0.72 -19.04
CA GLY A 49 -1.90 -0.43 -19.14
C GLY A 49 -2.75 -0.91 -17.96
N ILE A 50 -2.17 -1.64 -17.01
CA ILE A 50 -2.84 -2.12 -15.81
C ILE A 50 -2.52 -1.19 -14.63
N ASN A 51 -3.53 -0.86 -13.84
CA ASN A 51 -3.36 -0.10 -12.62
C ASN A 51 -2.89 -1.02 -11.50
N VAL A 52 -1.69 -0.78 -10.99
CA VAL A 52 -1.10 -1.52 -9.87
C VAL A 52 -1.07 -0.62 -8.65
N TYR A 53 -1.54 -1.12 -7.53
CA TYR A 53 -1.50 -0.45 -6.23
C TYR A 53 -0.44 -1.12 -5.34
N PRO A 54 0.75 -0.55 -5.20
CA PRO A 54 1.83 -1.18 -4.44
C PRO A 54 1.43 -1.57 -3.02
N LEU A 55 0.63 -0.76 -2.35
CA LEU A 55 0.17 -1.05 -0.99
C LEU A 55 -0.68 -2.33 -0.87
N ALA A 56 -1.34 -2.76 -1.95
CA ALA A 56 -2.10 -4.02 -1.94
C ALA A 56 -1.19 -5.25 -1.79
N LEU A 57 0.09 -5.12 -2.17
CA LEU A 57 1.05 -6.21 -2.06
C LEU A 57 1.37 -6.57 -0.60
N ALA A 58 1.24 -5.63 0.33
CA ALA A 58 1.49 -5.88 1.75
C ALA A 58 0.62 -7.01 2.30
N ALA A 59 -0.66 -7.07 1.91
CA ALA A 59 -1.58 -8.13 2.34
C ALA A 59 -1.09 -9.51 1.89
N ILE A 60 -0.65 -9.60 0.65
CA ILE A 60 -0.16 -10.84 0.02
C ILE A 60 1.18 -11.26 0.66
N LEU A 61 2.12 -10.31 0.81
CA LEU A 61 3.44 -10.58 1.38
C LEU A 61 3.35 -11.02 2.85
N ASN A 62 2.39 -10.50 3.61
CA ASN A 62 2.17 -10.87 5.01
C ASN A 62 1.71 -12.33 5.21
N GLU A 63 1.29 -13.03 4.16
CA GLU A 63 1.00 -14.46 4.22
C GLU A 63 2.26 -15.32 4.36
N ARG A 64 3.44 -14.73 4.14
CA ARG A 64 4.73 -15.44 4.21
C ARG A 64 5.41 -15.19 5.54
N PRO A 65 5.76 -16.26 6.29
CA PRO A 65 6.44 -16.13 7.57
C PRO A 65 7.86 -15.57 7.44
N GLU A 66 8.46 -15.69 6.26
CA GLU A 66 9.81 -15.16 5.95
C GLU A 66 9.82 -13.65 5.76
N PHE A 67 8.67 -13.02 5.54
CA PHE A 67 8.57 -11.58 5.33
C PHE A 67 8.85 -10.81 6.61
N ALA A 68 9.72 -9.79 6.53
CA ALA A 68 10.10 -8.98 7.69
C ALA A 68 9.15 -7.79 7.93
N GLY A 69 8.31 -7.42 6.95
CA GLY A 69 7.35 -6.32 7.04
C GLY A 69 7.63 -5.15 6.10
N GLU A 70 8.82 -5.10 5.49
CA GLU A 70 9.20 -4.01 4.60
C GLU A 70 9.43 -4.50 3.17
N TYR A 71 9.00 -3.69 2.21
CA TYR A 71 9.23 -3.94 0.79
C TYR A 71 9.25 -2.63 -0.01
N ILE A 72 9.89 -2.66 -1.17
CA ILE A 72 9.98 -1.54 -2.10
C ILE A 72 9.55 -2.00 -3.48
N CYS A 73 8.61 -1.28 -4.09
CA CYS A 73 8.24 -1.45 -5.49
C CYS A 73 9.02 -0.45 -6.35
N ARG A 74 9.80 -0.95 -7.29
CA ARG A 74 10.55 -0.16 -8.24
C ARG A 74 9.94 -0.35 -9.63
N ALA A 75 9.29 0.69 -10.15
CA ALA A 75 8.85 0.73 -11.53
C ALA A 75 9.97 1.30 -12.41
N THR A 76 10.32 0.60 -13.48
CA THR A 76 11.34 1.00 -14.45
C THR A 76 10.81 0.82 -15.86
N ARG A 77 11.37 1.54 -16.81
CA ARG A 77 11.10 1.35 -18.22
C ARG A 77 12.38 0.87 -18.90
N ASP A 78 12.28 -0.26 -19.59
CA ASP A 78 13.41 -0.81 -20.32
C ASP A 78 13.72 0.00 -21.61
N ALA A 79 14.84 -0.33 -22.26
CA ALA A 79 15.28 0.32 -23.51
C ALA A 79 14.29 0.11 -24.68
N SER A 80 13.42 -0.88 -24.59
CA SER A 80 12.35 -1.15 -25.58
C SER A 80 11.06 -0.39 -25.29
N GLY A 81 11.04 0.42 -24.22
CA GLY A 81 9.86 1.17 -23.77
C GLY A 81 8.85 0.36 -22.97
N ARG A 82 9.18 -0.87 -22.56
CA ARG A 82 8.33 -1.70 -21.69
C ARG A 82 8.48 -1.31 -20.23
N ASP A 83 7.34 -1.15 -19.58
CA ASP A 83 7.32 -0.93 -18.15
C ASP A 83 7.49 -2.27 -17.41
N GLU A 84 8.38 -2.27 -16.42
CA GLU A 84 8.64 -3.40 -15.53
C GLU A 84 8.54 -2.97 -14.08
N MET A 85 8.08 -3.87 -13.22
CA MET A 85 8.06 -3.65 -11.78
C MET A 85 8.86 -4.74 -11.08
N THR A 86 9.80 -4.31 -10.25
CA THR A 86 10.56 -5.17 -9.36
C THR A 86 10.09 -4.94 -7.93
N VAL A 87 9.71 -5.99 -7.23
CA VAL A 87 9.40 -5.94 -5.81
C VAL A 87 10.60 -6.45 -5.03
N VAL A 88 11.20 -5.57 -4.23
CA VAL A 88 12.30 -5.93 -3.33
C VAL A 88 11.70 -6.14 -1.96
N VAL A 89 11.85 -7.34 -1.42
CA VAL A 89 11.23 -7.78 -0.16
C VAL A 89 12.30 -7.96 0.89
N GLU A 90 12.11 -7.39 2.07
CA GLU A 90 12.95 -7.67 3.22
C GLU A 90 12.54 -8.99 3.85
N THR A 91 13.52 -9.88 4.05
CA THR A 91 13.31 -11.16 4.72
C THR A 91 13.87 -11.14 6.14
N ARG A 92 13.25 -11.90 7.04
CA ARG A 92 13.71 -12.04 8.42
C ARG A 92 15.13 -12.58 8.49
N ILE A 93 15.85 -12.19 9.54
CA ILE A 93 17.21 -12.68 9.80
C ILE A 93 17.18 -14.22 9.94
N GLY A 94 18.09 -14.89 9.24
CA GLY A 94 18.16 -16.35 9.21
C GLY A 94 17.36 -17.02 8.09
N THR A 95 16.57 -16.26 7.32
CA THR A 95 15.93 -16.80 6.12
C THR A 95 16.98 -17.10 5.06
N ASN A 96 16.93 -18.31 4.51
CA ASN A 96 17.77 -18.66 3.37
C ASN A 96 17.32 -17.89 2.11
N ARG A 97 18.25 -17.16 1.52
CA ARG A 97 17.99 -16.32 0.31
C ARG A 97 18.32 -17.10 -0.97
N ASP A 98 17.81 -18.32 -1.07
CA ASP A 98 17.98 -19.16 -2.25
C ASP A 98 16.90 -18.88 -3.31
N SER A 99 17.02 -19.60 -4.42
CA SER A 99 16.05 -19.52 -5.52
C SER A 99 14.66 -19.98 -5.10
N ALA A 100 14.57 -20.96 -4.20
CA ALA A 100 13.29 -21.50 -3.72
C ALA A 100 12.50 -20.45 -2.94
N THR A 101 13.15 -19.69 -2.05
CA THR A 101 12.53 -18.56 -1.34
C THR A 101 12.12 -17.46 -2.31
N THR A 102 12.95 -17.13 -3.29
CA THR A 102 12.63 -16.13 -4.31
C THR A 102 11.43 -16.55 -5.16
N ASP A 103 11.37 -17.81 -5.57
CA ASP A 103 10.27 -18.35 -6.39
C ASP A 103 8.97 -18.43 -5.57
N ALA A 104 9.06 -18.70 -4.28
CA ALA A 104 7.91 -18.70 -3.38
C ALA A 104 7.26 -17.31 -3.28
N PHE A 105 8.05 -16.22 -3.21
CA PHE A 105 7.52 -14.86 -3.28
C PHE A 105 7.01 -14.51 -4.68
N ARG A 106 7.69 -14.93 -5.74
CA ARG A 106 7.27 -14.68 -7.13
C ARG A 106 5.93 -15.31 -7.47
N THR A 107 5.62 -16.46 -6.90
CA THR A 107 4.35 -17.17 -7.15
C THR A 107 3.15 -16.47 -6.53
N LEU A 108 3.38 -15.61 -5.52
CA LEU A 108 2.32 -14.81 -4.87
C LEU A 108 2.00 -13.52 -5.62
N LEU A 109 2.92 -12.98 -6.38
CA LEU A 109 2.84 -11.69 -7.07
C LEU A 109 2.41 -11.84 -8.53
#